data_9257cf07b3895ab7ca4cc28e219f0a19
#
_entry.id   9257cf07b3895ab7ca4cc28e219f0a19
#
_cell.length_a   1.000
_cell.length_b   1.000
_cell.length_c   1.000
_cell.angle_alpha   90.00
_cell.angle_beta   90.00
_cell.angle_gamma   90.00
#
_symmetry.space_group_name_H-M   'P 1'
#
loop_
_entity.id
_entity.type
_entity.pdbx_description
1 polymer ?
#
loop_
_entity_poly.entity_id
_entity_poly.type
_entity_poly.pdbx_seq_one_letter_code
_entity_poly.pdbx_strand_id
1 'polypeptide(L)'
;MKKKFSTELAYVLGIVLVAWGVVLIEKADFGVSMVVAPAYLLYRWLSPAWHFFTFGMAEYCLQAVLLLAMSLLLRRFRISYLFSFVTAVVYGVVLDALMFLGTMLPSGGIALRGIYYAAGMLFCAAGVSAMFHTYISVSYTHLRAHETGRN
;
A
#
# COMPACT_ATOMS: atom_id res chain seq x y z
N MET A 1 20.61 -4.92 -17.99
CA MET A 1 20.59 -4.96 -16.51
C MET A 1 20.12 -3.65 -15.84
N LYS A 2 20.49 -2.45 -16.33
CA LYS A 2 20.08 -1.16 -15.70
C LYS A 2 18.57 -0.89 -15.64
N LYS A 3 17.77 -1.36 -16.60
CA LYS A 3 16.30 -1.12 -16.63
C LYS A 3 15.51 -1.92 -15.57
N LYS A 4 15.92 -3.14 -15.23
CA LYS A 4 15.23 -3.95 -14.19
C LYS A 4 15.42 -3.35 -12.79
N PHE A 5 16.63 -2.90 -12.47
CA PHE A 5 16.93 -2.29 -11.18
C PHE A 5 16.13 -0.99 -10.95
N SER A 6 15.97 -0.17 -12.00
CA SER A 6 15.16 1.05 -11.94
C SER A 6 13.67 0.78 -11.68
N THR A 7 13.14 -0.33 -12.20
CA THR A 7 11.72 -0.71 -12.05
C THR A 7 11.39 -1.20 -10.65
N GLU A 8 12.25 -2.05 -10.08
CA GLU A 8 12.07 -2.54 -8.71
C GLU A 8 12.20 -1.41 -7.69
N LEU A 9 13.15 -0.51 -7.90
CA LEU A 9 13.38 0.64 -7.04
C LEU A 9 12.20 1.62 -7.08
N ALA A 10 11.61 1.87 -8.26
CA ALA A 10 10.42 2.70 -8.38
C ALA A 10 9.19 2.04 -7.74
N TYR A 11 9.08 0.72 -7.76
CA TYR A 11 8.03 -0.01 -7.07
C TYR A 11 8.15 0.11 -5.54
N VAL A 12 9.35 -0.10 -5.00
CA VAL A 12 9.61 0.06 -3.56
C VAL A 12 9.37 1.49 -3.11
N LEU A 13 9.84 2.47 -3.88
CA LEU A 13 9.56 3.90 -3.62
C LEU A 13 8.05 4.18 -3.64
N GLY A 14 7.32 3.59 -4.58
CA GLY A 14 5.88 3.72 -4.66
C GLY A 14 5.18 3.20 -3.40
N ILE A 15 5.57 2.03 -2.90
CA ILE A 15 5.06 1.46 -1.65
C ILE A 15 5.33 2.40 -0.46
N VAL A 16 6.55 2.90 -0.33
CA VAL A 16 6.93 3.80 0.77
C VAL A 16 6.15 5.12 0.69
N LEU A 17 5.99 5.69 -0.50
CA LEU A 17 5.21 6.92 -0.70
C LEU A 17 3.74 6.74 -0.34
N VAL A 18 3.12 5.63 -0.77
CA VAL A 18 1.72 5.33 -0.41
C VAL A 18 1.59 5.16 1.10
N ALA A 19 2.46 4.38 1.72
CA ALA A 19 2.42 4.16 3.17
C ALA A 19 2.60 5.46 3.95
N TRP A 20 3.54 6.32 3.53
CA TRP A 20 3.73 7.65 4.14
C TRP A 20 2.51 8.54 3.96
N GLY A 21 1.90 8.52 2.76
CA GLY A 21 0.66 9.23 2.50
C GLY A 21 -0.48 8.81 3.42
N VAL A 22 -0.65 7.51 3.65
CA VAL A 22 -1.66 6.97 4.58
C VAL A 22 -1.41 7.43 6.01
N VAL A 23 -0.16 7.41 6.48
CA VAL A 23 0.22 7.90 7.82
C VAL A 23 -0.14 9.38 8.01
N LEU A 24 0.12 10.21 7.00
CA LEU A 24 -0.22 11.64 7.05
C LEU A 24 -1.74 11.88 7.06
N ILE A 25 -2.50 11.11 6.28
CA ILE A 25 -3.97 11.18 6.26
C ILE A 25 -4.53 10.75 7.62
N GLU A 26 -4.00 9.70 8.19
CA GLU A 26 -4.40 9.23 9.53
C GLU A 26 -4.07 10.29 10.59
N LYS A 27 -2.88 10.89 10.54
CA LYS A 27 -2.47 11.97 11.47
C LYS A 27 -3.35 13.21 11.34
N ALA A 28 -3.88 13.50 10.16
CA ALA A 28 -4.82 14.60 9.94
C ALA A 28 -6.15 14.40 10.65
N ASP A 29 -6.55 13.14 10.89
CA ASP A 29 -7.81 12.78 11.59
C ASP A 29 -9.07 13.42 10.96
N PHE A 30 -9.07 13.57 9.62
CA PHE A 30 -10.24 14.00 8.83
C PHE A 30 -11.03 12.82 8.27
N GLY A 31 -10.63 11.61 8.61
CA GLY A 31 -11.18 10.37 8.11
C GLY A 31 -10.18 9.61 7.23
N VAL A 32 -10.47 8.33 7.03
CA VAL A 32 -9.65 7.43 6.21
C VAL A 32 -10.32 7.19 4.86
N SER A 33 -9.52 6.88 3.85
CA SER A 33 -10.07 6.55 2.53
C SER A 33 -10.93 5.28 2.61
N MET A 34 -11.91 5.15 1.71
CA MET A 34 -12.79 3.98 1.67
C MET A 34 -12.02 2.65 1.52
N VAL A 35 -10.85 2.67 0.88
CA VAL A 35 -10.01 1.48 0.67
C VAL A 35 -9.35 1.05 1.97
N VAL A 36 -8.90 2.00 2.78
CA VAL A 36 -8.19 1.78 4.04
C VAL A 36 -9.15 1.64 5.23
N ALA A 37 -10.37 2.18 5.10
CA ALA A 37 -11.36 2.20 6.18
C ALA A 37 -11.64 0.82 6.81
N PRO A 38 -11.80 -0.29 6.06
CA PRO A 38 -12.05 -1.60 6.66
C PRO A 38 -10.91 -2.08 7.56
N ALA A 39 -9.65 -1.89 7.14
CA ALA A 39 -8.47 -2.23 7.94
C ALA A 39 -8.36 -1.34 9.18
N TYR A 40 -8.64 -0.04 9.02
CA TYR A 40 -8.65 0.92 10.12
C TYR A 40 -9.73 0.58 11.18
N LEU A 41 -10.93 0.21 10.76
CA LEU A 41 -12.00 -0.23 11.65
C LEU A 41 -11.63 -1.52 12.38
N LEU A 42 -11.04 -2.48 11.68
CA LEU A 42 -10.56 -3.72 12.27
C LEU A 42 -9.49 -3.44 13.33
N TYR A 43 -8.52 -2.60 13.02
CA TYR A 43 -7.50 -2.14 13.95
C TYR A 43 -8.13 -1.49 15.19
N ARG A 44 -9.02 -0.52 14.99
CA ARG A 44 -9.66 0.21 16.08
C ARG A 44 -10.54 -0.67 16.97
N TRP A 45 -11.11 -1.72 16.40
CA TRP A 45 -11.95 -2.66 17.14
C TRP A 45 -11.14 -3.70 17.92
N LEU A 46 -10.04 -4.21 17.37
CA LEU A 46 -9.21 -5.24 17.99
C LEU A 46 -8.10 -4.66 18.90
N SER A 47 -7.58 -3.49 18.60
CA SER A 47 -6.49 -2.86 19.36
C SER A 47 -6.76 -2.72 20.87
N PRO A 48 -7.99 -2.41 21.36
CA PRO A 48 -8.26 -2.36 22.79
C PRO A 48 -8.19 -3.75 23.47
N ALA A 49 -8.49 -4.81 22.74
CA ALA A 49 -8.44 -6.18 23.26
C ALA A 49 -7.03 -6.78 23.16
N TRP A 50 -6.28 -6.42 22.12
CA TRP A 50 -4.95 -6.96 21.83
C TRP A 50 -3.95 -5.82 21.59
N HIS A 51 -3.22 -5.44 22.63
CA HIS A 51 -2.28 -4.32 22.62
C HIS A 51 -1.14 -4.44 21.60
N PHE A 52 -0.83 -5.66 21.12
CA PHE A 52 0.17 -5.90 20.08
C PHE A 52 -0.39 -5.81 18.66
N PHE A 53 -1.71 -5.63 18.52
CA PHE A 53 -2.35 -5.59 17.21
C PHE A 53 -2.14 -4.21 16.57
N THR A 54 -1.36 -4.17 15.50
CA THR A 54 -0.97 -2.95 14.80
C THR A 54 -1.88 -2.69 13.59
N PHE A 55 -1.80 -1.49 13.04
CA PHE A 55 -2.55 -1.15 11.83
C PHE A 55 -2.09 -1.96 10.62
N GLY A 56 -0.77 -2.18 10.47
CA GLY A 56 -0.25 -3.08 9.44
C GLY A 56 -0.77 -4.51 9.59
N MET A 57 -0.88 -5.01 10.82
CA MET A 57 -1.51 -6.33 11.08
C MET A 57 -2.95 -6.38 10.60
N ALA A 58 -3.71 -5.32 10.78
CA ALA A 58 -5.08 -5.24 10.27
C ALA A 58 -5.11 -5.26 8.73
N GLU A 59 -4.18 -4.56 8.07
CA GLU A 59 -4.07 -4.54 6.61
C GLU A 59 -3.81 -5.92 6.03
N TYR A 60 -2.83 -6.66 6.51
CA TYR A 60 -2.58 -7.99 5.95
C TYR A 60 -3.58 -9.05 6.37
N CYS A 61 -4.23 -8.92 7.54
CA CYS A 61 -5.38 -9.76 7.88
C CYS A 61 -6.54 -9.54 6.90
N LEU A 62 -6.87 -8.28 6.61
CA LEU A 62 -7.89 -7.94 5.62
C LEU A 62 -7.52 -8.47 4.24
N GLN A 63 -6.28 -8.29 3.81
CA GLN A 63 -5.79 -8.80 2.53
C GLN A 63 -5.87 -10.32 2.45
N ALA A 64 -5.53 -11.04 3.52
CA ALA A 64 -5.66 -12.50 3.57
C ALA A 64 -7.13 -12.93 3.40
N VAL A 65 -8.06 -12.27 4.09
CA VAL A 65 -9.50 -12.54 3.97
C VAL A 65 -9.99 -12.28 2.55
N LEU A 66 -9.58 -11.16 1.93
CA LEU A 66 -9.95 -10.83 0.56
C LEU A 66 -9.40 -11.84 -0.46
N LEU A 67 -8.16 -12.29 -0.30
CA LEU A 67 -7.56 -13.31 -1.15
C LEU A 67 -8.25 -14.67 -1.00
N LEU A 68 -8.60 -15.05 0.22
CA LEU A 68 -9.38 -16.27 0.49
C LEU A 68 -10.76 -16.19 -0.15
N ALA A 69 -11.46 -15.06 0.03
CA ALA A 69 -12.78 -14.83 -0.56
C ALA A 69 -12.71 -14.88 -2.09
N MET A 70 -11.71 -14.23 -2.70
CA MET A 70 -11.50 -14.26 -4.14
C MET A 70 -11.18 -15.68 -4.64
N SER A 71 -10.32 -16.41 -3.95
CA SER A 71 -9.96 -17.80 -4.29
C SER A 71 -11.17 -18.72 -4.22
N LEU A 72 -12.01 -18.55 -3.20
CA LEU A 72 -13.24 -19.33 -3.03
C LEU A 72 -14.28 -19.01 -4.11
N LEU A 73 -14.45 -17.73 -4.42
CA LEU A 73 -15.40 -17.27 -5.44
C LEU A 73 -15.01 -17.73 -6.85
N LEU A 74 -13.71 -17.66 -7.18
CA LEU A 74 -13.19 -18.08 -8.48
C LEU A 74 -12.96 -19.59 -8.58
N ARG A 75 -13.09 -20.32 -7.46
CA ARG A 75 -12.80 -21.77 -7.36
C ARG A 75 -11.45 -22.18 -7.97
N ARG A 76 -10.49 -21.27 -8.02
CA ARG A 76 -9.13 -21.48 -8.57
C ARG A 76 -8.12 -20.77 -7.69
N PHE A 77 -7.23 -21.55 -7.09
CA PHE A 77 -6.07 -21.00 -6.40
C PHE A 77 -4.92 -20.84 -7.40
N ARG A 78 -4.41 -19.60 -7.55
CA ARG A 78 -3.20 -19.31 -8.35
C ARG A 78 -2.07 -18.90 -7.45
N ILE A 79 -0.87 -19.40 -7.72
CA ILE A 79 0.36 -19.02 -7.00
C ILE A 79 0.60 -17.49 -7.04
N SER A 80 0.12 -16.82 -8.09
CA SER A 80 0.16 -15.35 -8.18
C SER A 80 -0.51 -14.63 -7.00
N TYR A 81 -1.48 -15.26 -6.34
CA TYR A 81 -2.13 -14.68 -5.15
C TYR A 81 -1.19 -14.63 -3.93
N LEU A 82 -0.25 -15.61 -3.86
CA LEU A 82 0.78 -15.60 -2.81
C LEU A 82 1.71 -14.38 -2.96
N PHE A 83 2.06 -14.00 -4.18
CA PHE A 83 2.88 -12.81 -4.42
C PHE A 83 2.16 -11.52 -3.98
N SER A 84 0.86 -11.43 -4.23
CA SER A 84 0.05 -10.31 -3.74
C SER A 84 0.01 -10.25 -2.21
N PHE A 85 -0.06 -11.42 -1.56
CA PHE A 85 -0.02 -11.50 -0.10
C PHE A 85 1.34 -11.06 0.46
N VAL A 86 2.45 -11.50 -0.14
CA VAL A 86 3.80 -11.06 0.25
C VAL A 86 3.93 -9.54 0.14
N THR A 87 3.42 -8.96 -0.95
CA THR A 87 3.40 -7.50 -1.12
C THR A 87 2.60 -6.80 -0.02
N ALA A 88 1.44 -7.36 0.35
CA ALA A 88 0.61 -6.80 1.43
C ALA A 88 1.33 -6.86 2.78
N VAL A 89 2.03 -7.97 3.08
CA VAL A 89 2.84 -8.09 4.31
C VAL A 89 3.97 -7.06 4.33
N VAL A 90 4.70 -6.91 3.22
CA VAL A 90 5.77 -5.91 3.12
C VAL A 90 5.20 -4.50 3.32
N TYR A 91 4.08 -4.19 2.67
CA TYR A 91 3.40 -2.90 2.84
C TYR A 91 2.98 -2.68 4.31
N GLY A 92 2.39 -3.67 4.97
CA GLY A 92 1.97 -3.57 6.37
C GLY A 92 3.13 -3.31 7.33
N VAL A 93 4.27 -3.99 7.13
CA VAL A 93 5.50 -3.74 7.92
C VAL A 93 6.04 -2.32 7.70
N VAL A 94 6.08 -1.87 6.45
CA VAL A 94 6.49 -0.50 6.13
C VAL A 94 5.53 0.52 6.75
N LEU A 95 4.23 0.25 6.67
CA LEU A 95 3.19 1.10 7.26
C LEU A 95 3.36 1.21 8.77
N ASP A 96 3.57 0.11 9.49
CA ASP A 96 3.77 0.11 10.94
C ASP A 96 5.02 0.91 11.34
N ALA A 97 6.13 0.73 10.61
CA ALA A 97 7.34 1.50 10.84
C ALA A 97 7.12 3.01 10.64
N LEU A 98 6.39 3.37 9.58
CA LEU A 98 6.08 4.78 9.29
C LEU A 98 5.02 5.36 10.24
N MET A 99 4.08 4.56 10.72
CA MET A 99 3.15 4.96 11.78
C MET A 99 3.89 5.34 13.06
N PHE A 100 4.90 4.55 13.44
CA PHE A 100 5.76 4.89 14.58
C PHE A 100 6.48 6.23 14.36
N LEU A 101 7.04 6.48 13.16
CA LEU A 101 7.60 7.80 12.83
C LEU A 101 6.53 8.90 12.86
N GLY A 102 5.31 8.61 12.41
CA GLY A 102 4.17 9.52 12.41
C GLY A 102 3.80 10.01 13.82
N THR A 103 4.07 9.22 14.87
CA THR A 103 3.83 9.66 16.26
C THR A 103 4.71 10.85 16.66
N MET A 104 5.88 10.98 16.04
CA MET A 104 6.83 12.07 16.32
C MET A 104 6.43 13.38 15.63
N LEU A 105 5.48 13.36 14.69
CA LEU A 105 5.00 14.59 14.05
C LEU A 105 4.17 15.41 15.04
N PRO A 106 4.35 16.73 15.07
CA PRO A 106 3.60 17.60 15.97
C PRO A 106 2.11 17.54 15.68
N SER A 107 1.31 17.45 16.73
CA SER A 107 -0.13 17.63 16.65
C SER A 107 -0.47 19.11 16.76
N GLY A 108 -1.32 19.61 15.87
CA GLY A 108 -1.60 21.03 15.80
C GLY A 108 -3.06 21.34 15.47
N GLY A 109 -3.35 22.63 15.27
CA GLY A 109 -4.68 23.11 14.90
C GLY A 109 -5.15 22.61 13.54
N ILE A 110 -6.39 22.94 13.18
CA ILE A 110 -7.06 22.47 11.96
C ILE A 110 -6.29 22.79 10.68
N ALA A 111 -5.55 23.88 10.65
CA ALA A 111 -4.70 24.26 9.51
C ALA A 111 -3.56 23.26 9.28
N LEU A 112 -2.87 22.82 10.35
CA LEU A 112 -1.78 21.83 10.26
C LEU A 112 -2.35 20.46 9.84
N ARG A 113 -3.50 20.09 10.39
CA ARG A 113 -4.22 18.86 9.99
C ARG A 113 -4.60 18.90 8.51
N GLY A 114 -5.05 20.05 8.00
CA GLY A 114 -5.33 20.24 6.57
C GLY A 114 -4.10 20.09 5.69
N ILE A 115 -2.93 20.58 6.13
CA ILE A 115 -1.66 20.41 5.43
C ILE A 115 -1.26 18.93 5.39
N TYR A 116 -1.37 18.21 6.50
CA TYR A 116 -1.08 16.77 6.54
C TYR A 116 -1.99 15.99 5.61
N TYR A 117 -3.28 16.32 5.58
CA TYR A 117 -4.24 15.67 4.69
C TYR A 117 -3.90 15.90 3.21
N ALA A 118 -3.66 17.15 2.82
CA ALA A 118 -3.30 17.50 1.44
C ALA A 118 -1.98 16.85 1.03
N ALA A 119 -0.95 16.91 1.87
CA ALA A 119 0.34 16.25 1.63
C ALA A 119 0.17 14.73 1.51
N GLY A 120 -0.61 14.11 2.40
CA GLY A 120 -0.89 12.68 2.38
C GLY A 120 -1.56 12.24 1.08
N MET A 121 -2.55 13.00 0.58
CA MET A 121 -3.17 12.74 -0.72
C MET A 121 -2.18 12.83 -1.87
N LEU A 122 -1.30 13.84 -1.87
CA LEU A 122 -0.27 13.99 -2.90
C LEU A 122 0.74 12.83 -2.88
N PHE A 123 1.18 12.40 -1.70
CA PHE A 123 2.08 11.25 -1.56
C PHE A 123 1.42 9.94 -2.02
N CYS A 124 0.15 9.72 -1.68
CA CYS A 124 -0.60 8.56 -2.16
C CYS A 124 -0.72 8.59 -3.70
N ALA A 125 -1.09 9.72 -4.28
CA ALA A 125 -1.22 9.86 -5.73
C ALA A 125 0.11 9.65 -6.45
N ALA A 126 1.20 10.24 -5.94
CA ALA A 126 2.53 10.07 -6.49
C ALA A 126 3.02 8.61 -6.38
N GLY A 127 2.79 7.96 -5.25
CA GLY A 127 3.18 6.56 -5.03
C GLY A 127 2.44 5.60 -5.94
N VAL A 128 1.12 5.76 -6.07
CA VAL A 128 0.30 4.98 -7.01
C VAL A 128 0.75 5.24 -8.45
N SER A 129 0.99 6.48 -8.85
CA SER A 129 1.50 6.82 -10.18
C SER A 129 2.85 6.16 -10.48
N ALA A 130 3.78 6.15 -9.51
CA ALA A 130 5.07 5.50 -9.64
C ALA A 130 4.92 3.98 -9.84
N MET A 131 4.01 3.33 -9.11
CA MET A 131 3.73 1.90 -9.24
C MET A 131 3.11 1.58 -10.61
N PHE A 132 2.17 2.38 -11.10
CA PHE A 132 1.57 2.18 -12.44
C PHE A 132 2.57 2.40 -13.57
N HIS A 133 3.44 3.38 -13.47
CA HIS A 133 4.47 3.62 -14.47
C HIS A 133 5.42 2.44 -14.61
N THR A 134 5.76 1.75 -13.53
CA THR A 134 6.55 0.52 -13.53
C THR A 134 5.82 -0.63 -14.21
N TYR A 135 4.53 -0.80 -13.94
CA TYR A 135 3.72 -1.86 -14.54
C TYR A 135 3.56 -1.71 -16.05
N ILE A 136 3.31 -0.51 -16.53
CA ILE A 136 3.20 -0.20 -17.97
C ILE A 136 4.52 -0.45 -18.67
N SER A 137 5.65 -0.03 -18.11
CA SER A 137 6.98 -0.23 -18.69
C SER A 137 7.33 -1.72 -18.87
N VAL A 138 6.93 -2.59 -17.95
CA VAL A 138 7.15 -4.04 -18.05
C VAL A 138 6.25 -4.66 -19.13
N SER A 139 5.00 -4.22 -19.22
CA SER A 139 4.05 -4.74 -20.23
C SER A 139 4.50 -4.42 -21.66
N TYR A 140 4.99 -3.22 -21.92
CA TYR A 140 5.53 -2.83 -23.24
C TYR A 140 6.79 -3.60 -23.64
N THR A 141 7.67 -3.95 -22.68
CA THR A 141 8.86 -4.75 -22.98
C THR A 141 8.51 -6.20 -23.38
N HIS A 142 7.48 -6.78 -22.79
CA HIS A 142 6.99 -8.12 -23.18
C HIS A 142 6.34 -8.12 -24.56
N LEU A 143 5.53 -7.12 -24.90
CA LEU A 143 4.92 -7.01 -26.24
C LEU A 143 5.98 -6.83 -27.33
N ARG A 144 6.99 -6.00 -27.10
CA ARG A 144 8.08 -5.76 -28.06
C ARG A 144 8.98 -6.99 -28.27
N ALA A 145 9.19 -7.81 -27.23
CA ALA A 145 9.94 -9.05 -27.35
C ALA A 145 9.19 -10.10 -28.19
N HIS A 146 7.86 -10.10 -28.17
CA HIS A 146 7.04 -10.97 -29.02
C HIS A 146 7.02 -10.54 -30.50
N GLU A 147 7.09 -9.25 -30.78
CA GLU A 147 7.14 -8.73 -32.16
C GLU A 147 8.50 -8.99 -32.84
N THR A 148 9.61 -8.84 -32.09
CA THR A 148 10.96 -9.09 -32.63
C THR A 148 11.30 -10.59 -32.79
N GLY A 149 10.59 -11.47 -32.11
CA GLY A 149 10.77 -12.93 -32.28
C GLY A 149 10.00 -13.54 -33.47
N ARG A 150 9.21 -12.72 -34.17
CA ARG A 150 8.37 -13.19 -35.31
C ARG A 150 8.91 -12.81 -36.70
N ASN A 151 10.01 -12.08 -36.76
CA ASN A 151 10.76 -11.75 -37.96
C ASN A 151 12.10 -12.49 -37.95
#